data_f8a8c6e5c54dfab790cc44b031e2311d
#
_entry.id   f8a8c6e5c54dfab790cc44b031e2311d
#
_cell.length_a   1.000
_cell.length_b   1.000
_cell.length_c   1.000
_cell.angle_alpha   90.00
_cell.angle_beta   90.00
_cell.angle_gamma   90.00
#
_symmetry.space_group_name_H-M   'P 1'
#
loop_
_entity.id
_entity.type
_entity.pdbx_description
1 polymer ?
#
loop_
_entity_poly.entity_id
_entity_poly.type
_entity_poly.pdbx_seq_one_letter_code
_entity_poly.pdbx_strand_id
1 'polypeptide(L)'
;MGLPADAITCAELGCHAISVLTGTLVQDTAGIEHIEAITPELMDDQARCLLEDMPVQAMKVGPLYTTESVSVLAQITADYSDIPLVVHLQRTPDLPLDDDLDADDCHTALFELVLAQADLAVVGHTLLQQWQSHGLLPGSKLDTALDALLDYGVNAVLVTGAPGAGNELTCLLRDEHGQSRRWPAVGGAPVVDADGLLATAITTELARGAEVPDAVDRGLGIARAMAQRVFQPGMGSRIFNRSRS
;
A
#
# COMPACT_ATOMS: atom_id res chain seq x y z
N MET A 1 -9.91 7.59 -2.65
CA MET A 1 -10.31 6.28 -2.28
C MET A 1 -9.96 6.03 -0.80
N GLY A 2 -8.78 5.67 -0.38
CA GLY A 2 -8.38 5.65 1.04
C GLY A 2 -9.27 4.80 1.96
N LEU A 3 -9.33 5.15 3.25
CA LEU A 3 -9.98 4.37 4.30
C LEU A 3 -11.42 3.90 4.00
N PRO A 4 -12.34 4.71 3.42
CA PRO A 4 -13.68 4.22 3.09
C PRO A 4 -13.66 3.06 2.10
N ALA A 5 -12.76 3.09 1.11
CA ALA A 5 -12.60 2.01 0.14
C ALA A 5 -12.04 0.74 0.79
N ASP A 6 -11.05 0.88 1.66
CA ASP A 6 -10.46 -0.22 2.40
C ASP A 6 -11.49 -0.87 3.35
N ALA A 7 -12.23 -0.05 4.10
CA ALA A 7 -13.27 -0.55 5.01
C ALA A 7 -14.36 -1.36 4.28
N ILE A 8 -14.83 -0.86 3.13
CA ILE A 8 -15.81 -1.60 2.32
C ILE A 8 -15.20 -2.88 1.77
N THR A 9 -13.95 -2.86 1.32
CA THR A 9 -13.25 -4.06 0.83
C THR A 9 -13.11 -5.10 1.93
N CYS A 10 -12.68 -4.71 3.14
CA CYS A 10 -12.62 -5.60 4.30
C CYS A 10 -13.99 -6.22 4.61
N ALA A 11 -15.05 -5.41 4.65
CA ALA A 11 -16.41 -5.88 4.91
C ALA A 11 -16.90 -6.88 3.84
N GLU A 12 -16.66 -6.61 2.55
CA GLU A 12 -16.93 -7.52 1.44
C GLU A 12 -16.22 -8.88 1.62
N LEU A 13 -15.01 -8.84 2.15
CA LEU A 13 -14.19 -10.01 2.42
C LEU A 13 -14.47 -10.63 3.79
N GLY A 14 -15.45 -10.14 4.55
CA GLY A 14 -15.84 -10.69 5.86
C GLY A 14 -14.86 -10.38 6.99
N CYS A 15 -14.11 -9.28 6.88
CA CYS A 15 -13.26 -8.74 7.93
C CYS A 15 -13.83 -7.42 8.45
N HIS A 16 -13.61 -7.15 9.72
CA HIS A 16 -13.94 -5.85 10.32
C HIS A 16 -12.71 -4.94 10.23
N ALA A 17 -12.86 -3.77 9.58
CA ALA A 17 -11.79 -2.78 9.51
C ALA A 17 -11.95 -1.78 10.64
N ILE A 18 -10.88 -1.55 11.38
CA ILE A 18 -10.69 -0.38 12.23
C ILE A 18 -9.65 0.52 11.56
N SER A 19 -9.72 1.82 11.79
CA SER A 19 -8.96 2.75 10.98
C SER A 19 -8.38 3.88 11.80
N VAL A 20 -7.14 4.24 11.48
CA VAL A 20 -6.42 5.41 11.98
C VAL A 20 -6.26 6.39 10.83
N LEU A 21 -6.59 7.65 11.05
CA LEU A 21 -6.43 8.71 10.06
C LEU A 21 -4.98 9.18 10.03
N THR A 22 -4.40 9.25 8.84
CA THR A 22 -3.08 9.84 8.58
C THR A 22 -3.18 11.21 7.92
N GLY A 23 -4.31 11.47 7.25
CA GLY A 23 -4.62 12.73 6.60
C GLY A 23 -6.05 12.78 6.09
N THR A 24 -6.52 13.97 5.81
CA THR A 24 -7.78 14.22 5.11
C THR A 24 -7.50 14.79 3.73
N LEU A 25 -8.30 14.39 2.74
CA LEU A 25 -8.07 14.75 1.35
C LEU A 25 -9.31 15.43 0.75
N VAL A 26 -9.09 16.52 0.04
CA VAL A 26 -10.06 17.07 -0.90
C VAL A 26 -9.76 16.43 -2.25
N GLN A 27 -10.63 15.51 -2.67
CA GLN A 27 -10.39 14.73 -3.88
C GLN A 27 -11.68 14.39 -4.61
N ASP A 28 -11.56 14.25 -5.91
CA ASP A 28 -12.60 13.71 -6.78
C ASP A 28 -12.06 12.53 -7.63
N THR A 29 -12.75 12.17 -8.72
CA THR A 29 -12.29 11.09 -9.61
C THR A 29 -11.20 11.52 -10.59
N ALA A 30 -10.91 12.82 -10.71
CA ALA A 30 -9.85 13.36 -11.55
C ALA A 30 -8.51 13.44 -10.80
N GLY A 31 -8.55 13.77 -9.49
CA GLY A 31 -7.33 13.90 -8.70
C GLY A 31 -7.56 14.35 -7.26
N ILE A 32 -6.46 14.63 -6.59
CA ILE A 32 -6.42 15.22 -5.26
C ILE A 32 -6.10 16.70 -5.40
N GLU A 33 -6.86 17.57 -4.76
CA GLU A 33 -6.71 19.02 -4.81
C GLU A 33 -6.00 19.55 -3.56
N HIS A 34 -6.21 18.91 -2.41
CA HIS A 34 -5.63 19.33 -1.14
C HIS A 34 -5.46 18.13 -0.20
N ILE A 35 -4.41 18.17 0.63
CA ILE A 35 -4.11 17.21 1.68
C ILE A 35 -3.86 17.98 2.97
N GLU A 36 -4.54 17.58 4.02
CA GLU A 36 -4.30 18.04 5.39
C GLU A 36 -3.82 16.85 6.21
N ALA A 37 -2.57 16.87 6.67
CA ALA A 37 -2.01 15.82 7.50
C ALA A 37 -2.64 15.82 8.89
N ILE A 38 -2.91 14.65 9.44
CA ILE A 38 -3.27 14.51 10.85
C ILE A 38 -1.99 14.63 11.69
N THR A 39 -2.10 15.31 12.85
CA THR A 39 -0.93 15.45 13.72
C THR A 39 -0.44 14.09 14.21
N PRO A 40 0.88 13.91 14.35
CA PRO A 40 1.46 12.63 14.79
C PRO A 40 0.90 12.16 16.14
N GLU A 41 0.67 13.08 17.08
CA GLU A 41 0.10 12.79 18.41
C GLU A 41 -1.31 12.22 18.29
N LEU A 42 -2.17 12.82 17.43
CA LEU A 42 -3.53 12.33 17.24
C LEU A 42 -3.53 10.98 16.54
N MET A 43 -2.58 10.73 15.63
CA MET A 43 -2.41 9.44 14.97
C MET A 43 -2.01 8.36 15.99
N ASP A 44 -1.05 8.65 16.89
CA ASP A 44 -0.62 7.74 17.96
C ASP A 44 -1.77 7.42 18.91
N ASP A 45 -2.46 8.44 19.39
CA ASP A 45 -3.61 8.29 20.30
C ASP A 45 -4.71 7.41 19.69
N GLN A 46 -5.07 7.62 18.40
CA GLN A 46 -6.04 6.78 17.70
C GLN A 46 -5.56 5.32 17.61
N ALA A 47 -4.30 5.11 17.21
CA ALA A 47 -3.76 3.77 17.01
C ALA A 47 -3.71 2.99 18.32
N ARG A 48 -3.15 3.58 19.38
CA ARG A 48 -3.03 2.93 20.69
C ARG A 48 -4.40 2.63 21.30
N CYS A 49 -5.34 3.58 21.22
CA CYS A 49 -6.69 3.36 21.71
C CYS A 49 -7.36 2.13 21.07
N LEU A 50 -7.14 1.92 19.77
CA LEU A 50 -7.70 0.77 19.05
C LEU A 50 -6.95 -0.53 19.35
N LEU A 51 -5.62 -0.49 19.37
CA LEU A 51 -4.76 -1.65 19.58
C LEU A 51 -4.82 -2.19 21.00
N GLU A 52 -5.05 -1.32 22.00
CA GLU A 52 -5.21 -1.71 23.41
C GLU A 52 -6.58 -2.31 23.70
N ASP A 53 -7.63 -1.92 22.96
CA ASP A 53 -9.01 -2.38 23.18
C ASP A 53 -9.36 -3.64 22.37
N MET A 54 -8.80 -3.78 21.17
CA MET A 54 -9.22 -4.81 20.21
C MET A 54 -8.07 -5.69 19.74
N PRO A 55 -8.28 -7.02 19.61
CA PRO A 55 -7.28 -7.89 19.00
C PRO A 55 -7.22 -7.65 17.49
N VAL A 56 -6.14 -7.05 17.02
CA VAL A 56 -5.86 -6.80 15.61
C VAL A 56 -5.08 -7.98 15.03
N GLN A 57 -5.50 -8.52 13.87
CA GLN A 57 -4.88 -9.67 13.24
C GLN A 57 -3.92 -9.32 12.11
N ALA A 58 -4.02 -8.14 11.50
CA ALA A 58 -3.07 -7.62 10.52
C ALA A 58 -3.23 -6.11 10.38
N MET A 59 -2.16 -5.43 9.98
CA MET A 59 -2.14 -3.99 9.72
C MET A 59 -1.84 -3.71 8.25
N LYS A 60 -2.51 -2.70 7.69
CA LYS A 60 -2.17 -2.10 6.40
C LYS A 60 -1.84 -0.64 6.60
N VAL A 61 -0.69 -0.24 6.09
CA VAL A 61 -0.28 1.16 6.04
C VAL A 61 -0.47 1.69 4.63
N GLY A 62 -1.13 2.84 4.53
CA GLY A 62 -1.26 3.63 3.31
C GLY A 62 -0.31 4.85 3.34
N PRO A 63 -0.68 5.97 2.71
CA PRO A 63 0.19 7.14 2.64
C PRO A 63 0.33 7.79 4.02
N LEU A 64 1.54 8.23 4.29
CA LEU A 64 1.90 9.13 5.38
C LEU A 64 2.37 10.45 4.76
N TYR A 65 2.20 11.54 5.46
CA TYR A 65 2.41 12.87 4.90
C TYR A 65 3.49 13.66 5.63
N THR A 66 3.96 13.18 6.80
CA THR A 66 5.04 13.80 7.56
C THR A 66 6.02 12.74 8.06
N THR A 67 7.29 13.10 8.22
CA THR A 67 8.34 12.24 8.78
C THR A 67 8.08 11.89 10.25
N GLU A 68 7.44 12.79 10.99
CA GLU A 68 7.02 12.58 12.37
C GLU A 68 5.95 11.48 12.45
N SER A 69 4.96 11.49 11.54
CA SER A 69 3.96 10.42 11.45
C SER A 69 4.59 9.07 11.09
N VAL A 70 5.64 9.06 10.25
CA VAL A 70 6.42 7.85 9.98
C VAL A 70 7.12 7.36 11.23
N SER A 71 7.72 8.26 12.01
CA SER A 71 8.40 7.93 13.27
C SER A 71 7.45 7.35 14.32
N VAL A 72 6.25 7.91 14.43
CA VAL A 72 5.17 7.38 15.28
C VAL A 72 4.74 5.99 14.81
N LEU A 73 4.53 5.80 13.51
CA LEU A 73 4.20 4.47 12.96
C LEU A 73 5.28 3.44 13.28
N ALA A 74 6.55 3.79 13.14
CA ALA A 74 7.66 2.89 13.44
C ALA A 74 7.67 2.45 14.91
N GLN A 75 7.31 3.34 15.84
CA GLN A 75 7.15 2.99 17.26
C GLN A 75 5.97 2.04 17.49
N ILE A 76 4.81 2.34 16.88
CA ILE A 76 3.62 1.50 16.99
C ILE A 76 3.91 0.09 16.45
N THR A 77 4.51 -0.02 15.27
CA THR A 77 4.81 -1.34 14.67
C THR A 77 5.86 -2.12 15.45
N ALA A 78 6.81 -1.44 16.11
CA ALA A 78 7.75 -2.08 17.02
C ALA A 78 7.09 -2.60 18.30
N ASP A 79 6.14 -1.85 18.88
CA ASP A 79 5.39 -2.24 20.07
C ASP A 79 4.44 -3.43 19.80
N TYR A 80 3.98 -3.58 18.54
CA TYR A 80 3.03 -4.61 18.10
C TYR A 80 3.62 -5.50 16.99
N SER A 81 4.89 -5.90 17.14
CA SER A 81 5.67 -6.61 16.11
C SER A 81 5.13 -8.00 15.74
N ASP A 82 4.23 -8.59 16.53
CA ASP A 82 3.59 -9.87 16.23
C ASP A 82 2.42 -9.75 15.22
N ILE A 83 2.00 -8.51 14.89
CA ILE A 83 0.90 -8.26 13.97
C ILE A 83 1.44 -8.12 12.54
N PRO A 84 1.04 -8.98 11.58
CA PRO A 84 1.46 -8.88 10.19
C PRO A 84 1.24 -7.47 9.62
N LEU A 85 2.27 -6.92 8.97
CA LEU A 85 2.27 -5.56 8.45
C LEU A 85 2.41 -5.54 6.91
N VAL A 86 1.44 -4.94 6.24
CA VAL A 86 1.49 -4.64 4.81
C VAL A 86 1.66 -3.14 4.59
N VAL A 87 2.75 -2.74 3.95
CA VAL A 87 3.00 -1.35 3.58
C VAL A 87 2.64 -1.16 2.10
N HIS A 88 1.61 -0.34 1.84
CA HIS A 88 1.24 0.04 0.47
C HIS A 88 1.97 1.33 0.11
N LEU A 89 3.07 1.17 -0.60
CA LEU A 89 3.87 2.26 -1.12
C LEU A 89 3.16 2.89 -2.33
N GLN A 90 2.75 4.14 -2.19
CA GLN A 90 2.04 4.85 -3.24
C GLN A 90 2.64 6.24 -3.48
N ARG A 91 2.37 6.75 -4.66
CA ARG A 91 2.83 8.08 -5.04
C ARG A 91 2.16 9.14 -4.17
N THR A 92 2.96 10.03 -3.62
CA THR A 92 2.45 11.28 -3.08
C THR A 92 2.05 12.19 -4.25
N PRO A 93 0.87 12.81 -4.23
CA PRO A 93 0.44 13.72 -5.30
C PRO A 93 1.42 14.89 -5.44
N ASP A 94 1.66 15.33 -6.68
CA ASP A 94 2.41 16.55 -7.00
C ASP A 94 1.53 17.79 -6.67
N LEU A 95 1.25 18.00 -5.41
CA LEU A 95 0.56 19.20 -4.94
C LEU A 95 1.61 20.14 -4.33
N PRO A 96 1.36 21.47 -4.35
CA PRO A 96 2.05 22.33 -3.42
C PRO A 96 1.60 21.91 -2.02
N LEU A 97 2.37 20.98 -1.45
CA LEU A 97 2.28 20.66 -0.04
C LEU A 97 2.73 21.91 0.72
N ASP A 98 2.22 22.12 1.92
CA ASP A 98 2.76 23.16 2.80
C ASP A 98 4.29 23.01 2.87
N ASP A 99 5.02 24.14 3.02
CA ASP A 99 6.50 24.21 2.93
C ASP A 99 7.24 23.17 3.79
N ASP A 100 6.56 22.50 4.71
CA ASP A 100 7.10 21.50 5.63
C ASP A 100 6.87 20.03 5.17
N LEU A 101 6.23 19.78 4.02
CA LEU A 101 5.92 18.44 3.54
C LEU A 101 6.77 18.05 2.33
N ASP A 102 7.85 17.31 2.55
CA ASP A 102 8.64 16.68 1.49
C ASP A 102 8.25 15.20 1.33
N ALA A 103 7.75 14.86 0.16
CA ALA A 103 7.32 13.49 -0.15
C ALA A 103 8.49 12.50 -0.21
N ASP A 104 9.66 12.94 -0.67
CA ASP A 104 10.85 12.10 -0.79
C ASP A 104 11.46 11.85 0.61
N ASP A 105 11.41 12.84 1.50
CA ASP A 105 11.80 12.68 2.91
C ASP A 105 10.88 11.70 3.64
N CYS A 106 9.56 11.78 3.42
CA CYS A 106 8.61 10.82 3.98
C CYS A 106 8.86 9.40 3.48
N HIS A 107 9.14 9.22 2.18
CA HIS A 107 9.45 7.90 1.63
C HIS A 107 10.78 7.37 2.18
N THR A 108 11.81 8.21 2.27
CA THR A 108 13.10 7.85 2.86
C THR A 108 12.93 7.39 4.31
N ALA A 109 12.22 8.17 5.13
CA ALA A 109 11.92 7.79 6.50
C ALA A 109 11.12 6.47 6.59
N LEU A 110 10.14 6.27 5.70
CA LEU A 110 9.36 5.04 5.64
C LEU A 110 10.24 3.82 5.31
N PHE A 111 11.18 3.97 4.37
CA PHE A 111 12.12 2.91 4.03
C PHE A 111 13.04 2.59 5.21
N GLU A 112 13.62 3.58 5.85
CA GLU A 112 14.60 3.41 6.92
C GLU A 112 13.98 2.91 8.24
N LEU A 113 12.76 3.34 8.57
CA LEU A 113 12.18 3.12 9.90
C LEU A 113 11.10 2.04 9.95
N VAL A 114 10.38 1.81 8.84
CA VAL A 114 9.18 0.95 8.85
C VAL A 114 9.37 -0.32 8.03
N LEU A 115 10.09 -0.29 6.90
CA LEU A 115 10.21 -1.47 6.04
C LEU A 115 10.81 -2.67 6.73
N ALA A 116 11.76 -2.48 7.65
CA ALA A 116 12.36 -3.58 8.44
C ALA A 116 11.36 -4.34 9.33
N GLN A 117 10.17 -3.79 9.52
CA GLN A 117 9.10 -4.39 10.33
C GLN A 117 7.96 -4.93 9.46
N ALA A 118 8.05 -4.75 8.13
CA ALA A 118 6.98 -5.10 7.21
C ALA A 118 7.14 -6.53 6.66
N ASP A 119 6.05 -7.30 6.68
CA ASP A 119 6.01 -8.61 6.02
C ASP A 119 5.90 -8.46 4.52
N LEU A 120 5.25 -7.40 4.05
CA LEU A 120 5.07 -7.15 2.63
C LEU A 120 5.02 -5.66 2.30
N ALA A 121 5.83 -5.23 1.34
CA ALA A 121 5.65 -3.95 0.65
C ALA A 121 4.94 -4.19 -0.70
N VAL A 122 3.89 -3.43 -0.98
CA VAL A 122 3.17 -3.45 -2.27
C VAL A 122 3.45 -2.14 -3.00
N VAL A 123 3.95 -2.22 -4.23
CA VAL A 123 4.37 -1.03 -4.99
C VAL A 123 4.12 -1.20 -6.49
N GLY A 124 3.76 -0.13 -7.18
CA GLY A 124 3.64 -0.10 -8.63
C GLY A 124 5.01 0.02 -9.33
N HIS A 125 5.24 -0.72 -10.41
CA HIS A 125 6.49 -0.64 -11.19
C HIS A 125 6.81 0.78 -11.66
N THR A 126 5.80 1.53 -12.09
CA THR A 126 5.98 2.93 -12.53
C THR A 126 6.50 3.82 -11.42
N LEU A 127 6.06 3.58 -10.17
CA LEU A 127 6.55 4.34 -9.01
C LEU A 127 8.02 4.00 -8.70
N LEU A 128 8.41 2.74 -8.79
CA LEU A 128 9.81 2.34 -8.65
C LEU A 128 10.71 3.03 -9.69
N GLN A 129 10.27 3.09 -10.95
CA GLN A 129 10.99 3.79 -12.01
C GLN A 129 11.11 5.30 -11.73
N GLN A 130 10.06 5.92 -11.18
CA GLN A 130 10.06 7.31 -10.79
C GLN A 130 11.08 7.54 -9.65
N TRP A 131 11.06 6.74 -8.61
CA TRP A 131 12.02 6.83 -7.51
C TRP A 131 13.48 6.62 -7.96
N GLN A 132 13.71 5.70 -8.89
CA GLN A 132 15.04 5.56 -9.51
C GLN A 132 15.45 6.79 -10.31
N SER A 133 14.53 7.41 -11.05
CA SER A 133 14.83 8.63 -11.84
C SER A 133 15.09 9.86 -10.97
N HIS A 134 14.50 9.92 -9.77
CA HIS A 134 14.71 10.98 -8.79
C HIS A 134 15.90 10.69 -7.84
N GLY A 135 16.49 9.51 -7.91
CA GLY A 135 17.64 9.14 -7.06
C GLY A 135 17.25 8.62 -5.66
N LEU A 136 15.97 8.42 -5.38
CA LEU A 136 15.50 7.86 -4.11
C LEU A 136 15.83 6.36 -4.01
N LEU A 137 15.79 5.65 -5.14
CA LEU A 137 16.28 4.27 -5.25
C LEU A 137 17.43 4.19 -6.26
N PRO A 138 18.40 3.27 -6.06
CA PRO A 138 19.55 3.16 -6.94
C PRO A 138 19.22 2.52 -8.30
N GLY A 139 20.06 2.82 -9.28
CA GLY A 139 20.04 2.16 -10.59
C GLY A 139 18.86 2.54 -11.47
N SER A 140 18.57 1.70 -12.46
CA SER A 140 17.48 1.90 -13.43
C SER A 140 16.77 0.59 -13.81
N LYS A 141 17.14 -0.52 -13.16
CA LYS A 141 16.55 -1.84 -13.40
C LYS A 141 15.64 -2.21 -12.25
N LEU A 142 14.58 -2.95 -12.56
CA LEU A 142 13.63 -3.45 -11.56
C LEU A 142 14.33 -4.28 -10.47
N ASP A 143 15.26 -5.16 -10.84
CA ASP A 143 15.98 -5.99 -9.85
C ASP A 143 16.74 -5.12 -8.85
N THR A 144 17.43 -4.07 -9.32
CA THR A 144 18.17 -3.16 -8.43
C THR A 144 17.26 -2.41 -7.46
N ALA A 145 16.07 -2.00 -7.91
CA ALA A 145 15.08 -1.36 -7.03
C ALA A 145 14.52 -2.34 -5.99
N LEU A 146 14.26 -3.59 -6.41
CA LEU A 146 13.80 -4.65 -5.49
C LEU A 146 14.85 -4.98 -4.45
N ASP A 147 16.10 -5.19 -4.87
CA ASP A 147 17.20 -5.49 -3.97
C ASP A 147 17.37 -4.34 -2.94
N ALA A 148 17.29 -3.08 -3.39
CA ALA A 148 17.37 -1.92 -2.50
C ALA A 148 16.23 -1.86 -1.48
N LEU A 149 15.00 -2.20 -1.85
CA LEU A 149 13.88 -2.25 -0.89
C LEU A 149 14.05 -3.41 0.10
N LEU A 150 14.50 -4.58 -0.35
CA LEU A 150 14.80 -5.73 0.51
C LEU A 150 15.96 -5.44 1.47
N ASP A 151 16.96 -4.67 1.03
CA ASP A 151 18.09 -4.24 1.88
C ASP A 151 17.65 -3.34 3.05
N TYR A 152 16.48 -2.66 2.96
CA TYR A 152 15.84 -1.98 4.09
C TYR A 152 15.16 -2.93 5.08
N GLY A 153 15.15 -4.24 4.80
CA GLY A 153 14.74 -5.29 5.76
C GLY A 153 13.30 -5.78 5.63
N VAL A 154 12.54 -5.37 4.61
CA VAL A 154 11.20 -5.93 4.37
C VAL A 154 11.30 -7.41 3.98
N ASN A 155 10.41 -8.26 4.50
CA ASN A 155 10.44 -9.70 4.24
C ASN A 155 10.11 -10.03 2.76
N ALA A 156 9.24 -9.26 2.12
CA ALA A 156 8.90 -9.44 0.71
C ALA A 156 8.42 -8.15 0.04
N VAL A 157 8.63 -8.04 -1.28
CA VAL A 157 8.14 -6.92 -2.10
C VAL A 157 7.27 -7.48 -3.23
N LEU A 158 6.05 -6.99 -3.35
CA LEU A 158 5.13 -7.24 -4.46
C LEU A 158 5.10 -6.04 -5.40
N VAL A 159 5.60 -6.22 -6.61
CA VAL A 159 5.54 -5.21 -7.66
C VAL A 159 4.38 -5.49 -8.59
N THR A 160 3.47 -4.53 -8.73
CA THR A 160 2.40 -4.56 -9.73
C THR A 160 2.84 -3.92 -11.02
N GLY A 161 2.34 -4.41 -12.16
CA GLY A 161 2.69 -3.89 -13.47
C GLY A 161 4.15 -4.10 -13.87
N ALA A 162 4.85 -5.07 -13.27
CA ALA A 162 6.21 -5.43 -13.63
C ALA A 162 6.27 -5.98 -15.06
N PRO A 163 7.36 -5.71 -15.83
CA PRO A 163 7.51 -6.28 -17.16
C PRO A 163 7.65 -7.80 -17.10
N GLY A 164 6.89 -8.47 -17.96
CA GLY A 164 6.94 -9.92 -18.17
C GLY A 164 7.60 -10.30 -19.50
N ALA A 165 7.36 -11.51 -19.97
CA ALA A 165 7.81 -11.94 -21.27
C ALA A 165 7.03 -11.21 -22.39
N GLY A 166 7.75 -10.72 -23.39
CA GLY A 166 7.14 -9.90 -24.45
C GLY A 166 6.66 -8.55 -23.93
N ASN A 167 5.42 -8.18 -24.22
CA ASN A 167 4.79 -6.93 -23.77
C ASN A 167 3.77 -7.16 -22.63
N GLU A 168 3.79 -8.32 -21.99
CA GLU A 168 2.86 -8.62 -20.92
C GLU A 168 3.30 -7.92 -19.62
N LEU A 169 2.31 -7.45 -18.85
CA LEU A 169 2.53 -6.98 -17.50
C LEU A 169 2.24 -8.11 -16.50
N THR A 170 3.02 -8.13 -15.43
CA THR A 170 2.91 -9.15 -14.38
C THR A 170 2.87 -8.52 -13.00
N CYS A 171 2.42 -9.28 -12.00
CA CYS A 171 2.72 -9.03 -10.61
C CYS A 171 3.93 -9.90 -10.23
N LEU A 172 4.94 -9.31 -9.64
CA LEU A 172 6.18 -9.97 -9.22
C LEU A 172 6.34 -9.85 -7.71
N LEU A 173 6.31 -10.98 -7.02
CA LEU A 173 6.72 -11.08 -5.62
C LEU A 173 8.18 -11.51 -5.56
N ARG A 174 8.99 -10.86 -4.73
CA ARG A 174 10.34 -11.28 -4.35
C ARG A 174 10.47 -11.22 -2.84
N ASP A 175 10.99 -12.28 -2.24
CA ASP A 175 11.26 -12.36 -0.80
C ASP A 175 12.72 -12.03 -0.46
N GLU A 176 13.02 -11.90 0.83
CA GLU A 176 14.36 -11.65 1.38
C GLU A 176 15.40 -12.73 1.03
N HIS A 177 14.95 -13.94 0.67
CA HIS A 177 15.81 -15.03 0.23
C HIS A 177 16.08 -15.02 -1.28
N GLY A 178 15.58 -14.02 -2.01
CA GLY A 178 15.70 -13.87 -3.46
C GLY A 178 14.77 -14.78 -4.26
N GLN A 179 13.86 -15.52 -3.61
CA GLN A 179 12.87 -16.31 -4.32
C GLN A 179 11.83 -15.38 -4.97
N SER A 180 11.44 -15.73 -6.19
CA SER A 180 10.51 -14.90 -6.94
C SER A 180 9.35 -15.73 -7.48
N ARG A 181 8.14 -15.16 -7.37
CA ARG A 181 6.93 -15.70 -8.00
C ARG A 181 6.32 -14.64 -8.91
N ARG A 182 5.72 -15.07 -10.02
CA ARG A 182 5.06 -14.18 -10.97
C ARG A 182 3.66 -14.65 -11.26
N TRP A 183 2.77 -13.69 -11.41
CA TRP A 183 1.39 -13.89 -11.85
C TRP A 183 1.09 -12.91 -13.01
N PRO A 184 0.17 -13.25 -13.92
CA PRO A 184 -0.36 -12.25 -14.85
C PRO A 184 -0.88 -11.04 -14.08
N ALA A 185 -0.66 -9.84 -14.59
CA ALA A 185 -1.24 -8.63 -13.99
C ALA A 185 -2.77 -8.74 -13.88
N VAL A 186 -3.34 -7.98 -12.98
CA VAL A 186 -4.80 -7.80 -12.93
C VAL A 186 -5.18 -7.01 -14.19
N GLY A 187 -5.78 -7.71 -15.16
CA GLY A 187 -6.18 -7.11 -16.43
C GLY A 187 -7.37 -6.15 -16.25
N GLY A 188 -7.61 -5.34 -17.26
CA GLY A 188 -8.75 -4.42 -17.32
C GLY A 188 -8.36 -3.00 -17.67
N ALA A 189 -9.34 -2.10 -17.70
CA ALA A 189 -9.08 -0.67 -17.88
C ALA A 189 -8.38 -0.11 -16.62
N PRO A 190 -7.55 0.94 -16.76
CA PRO A 190 -6.96 1.62 -15.63
C PRO A 190 -8.02 2.05 -14.60
N VAL A 191 -7.79 1.70 -13.35
CA VAL A 191 -8.68 2.00 -12.22
C VAL A 191 -7.86 2.66 -11.13
N VAL A 192 -8.40 3.69 -10.53
CA VAL A 192 -7.75 4.35 -9.39
C VAL A 192 -7.69 3.37 -8.23
N ASP A 193 -6.55 3.37 -7.53
CA ASP A 193 -6.32 2.62 -6.31
C ASP A 193 -6.42 1.07 -6.48
N ALA A 194 -5.96 0.59 -7.64
CA ALA A 194 -5.91 -0.85 -7.89
C ALA A 194 -4.95 -1.57 -6.93
N ASP A 195 -3.80 -0.95 -6.67
CA ASP A 195 -2.81 -1.49 -5.74
C ASP A 195 -3.29 -1.40 -4.27
N GLY A 196 -4.04 -0.35 -3.92
CA GLY A 196 -4.68 -0.23 -2.61
C GLY A 196 -5.72 -1.32 -2.36
N LEU A 197 -6.56 -1.64 -3.35
CA LEU A 197 -7.48 -2.77 -3.28
C LEU A 197 -6.72 -4.09 -3.08
N LEU A 198 -5.66 -4.31 -3.87
CA LEU A 198 -4.85 -5.52 -3.76
C LEU A 198 -4.17 -5.63 -2.40
N ALA A 199 -3.54 -4.55 -1.92
CA ALA A 199 -2.91 -4.52 -0.61
C ALA A 199 -3.93 -4.83 0.51
N THR A 200 -5.13 -4.25 0.45
CA THR A 200 -6.21 -4.53 1.42
C THR A 200 -6.66 -5.99 1.35
N ALA A 201 -6.83 -6.55 0.15
CA ALA A 201 -7.20 -7.96 -0.01
C ALA A 201 -6.13 -8.90 0.56
N ILE A 202 -4.85 -8.61 0.31
CA ILE A 202 -3.73 -9.38 0.88
C ILE A 202 -3.73 -9.26 2.41
N THR A 203 -3.88 -8.07 2.96
CA THR A 203 -3.95 -7.86 4.41
C THR A 203 -5.07 -8.66 5.05
N THR A 204 -6.24 -8.77 4.40
CA THR A 204 -7.35 -9.61 4.93
C THR A 204 -7.02 -11.10 4.92
N GLU A 205 -6.22 -11.58 3.97
CA GLU A 205 -5.77 -12.99 3.95
C GLU A 205 -4.68 -13.25 5.00
N LEU A 206 -3.76 -12.30 5.22
CA LEU A 206 -2.80 -12.37 6.33
C LEU A 206 -3.51 -12.38 7.69
N ALA A 207 -4.54 -11.53 7.87
CA ALA A 207 -5.37 -11.52 9.08
C ALA A 207 -6.06 -12.85 9.35
N ARG A 208 -6.21 -13.72 8.36
CA ARG A 208 -6.73 -15.08 8.47
C ARG A 208 -5.65 -16.15 8.68
N GLY A 209 -4.40 -15.72 8.82
CA GLY A 209 -3.26 -16.61 9.03
C GLY A 209 -2.70 -17.24 7.76
N ALA A 210 -2.95 -16.66 6.58
CA ALA A 210 -2.28 -17.11 5.37
C ALA A 210 -0.82 -16.63 5.35
N GLU A 211 0.08 -17.44 4.80
CA GLU A 211 1.44 -17.02 4.51
C GLU A 211 1.47 -16.01 3.34
N VAL A 212 2.50 -15.13 3.28
CA VAL A 212 2.58 -14.05 2.29
C VAL A 212 2.37 -14.52 0.85
N PRO A 213 3.01 -15.59 0.33
CA PRO A 213 2.82 -16.02 -1.05
C PRO A 213 1.39 -16.48 -1.35
N ASP A 214 0.71 -17.12 -0.39
CA ASP A 214 -0.66 -17.58 -0.54
C ASP A 214 -1.66 -16.43 -0.40
N ALA A 215 -1.38 -15.48 0.51
CA ALA A 215 -2.15 -14.24 0.64
C ALA A 215 -2.11 -13.41 -0.64
N VAL A 216 -0.94 -13.32 -1.29
CA VAL A 216 -0.77 -12.65 -2.59
C VAL A 216 -1.58 -13.36 -3.68
N ASP A 217 -1.52 -14.69 -3.78
CA ASP A 217 -2.25 -15.45 -4.80
C ASP A 217 -3.77 -15.25 -4.66
N ARG A 218 -4.30 -15.37 -3.42
CA ARG A 218 -5.73 -15.13 -3.13
C ARG A 218 -6.11 -13.67 -3.35
N GLY A 219 -5.29 -12.72 -2.90
CA GLY A 219 -5.50 -11.28 -3.10
C GLY A 219 -5.59 -10.90 -4.58
N LEU A 220 -4.73 -11.47 -5.42
CA LEU A 220 -4.80 -11.30 -6.88
C LEU A 220 -6.07 -11.91 -7.47
N GLY A 221 -6.54 -13.04 -6.97
CA GLY A 221 -7.84 -13.63 -7.34
C GLY A 221 -9.00 -12.68 -7.04
N ILE A 222 -9.01 -12.09 -5.84
CA ILE A 222 -10.00 -11.10 -5.41
C ILE A 222 -9.92 -9.85 -6.30
N ALA A 223 -8.73 -9.30 -6.53
CA ALA A 223 -8.54 -8.12 -7.37
C ALA A 223 -9.04 -8.35 -8.81
N ARG A 224 -8.80 -9.54 -9.38
CA ARG A 224 -9.33 -9.91 -10.71
C ARG A 224 -10.86 -9.98 -10.72
N ALA A 225 -11.48 -10.53 -9.70
CA ALA A 225 -12.94 -10.57 -9.58
C ALA A 225 -13.54 -9.15 -9.46
N MET A 226 -12.89 -8.28 -8.68
CA MET A 226 -13.30 -6.88 -8.53
C MET A 226 -13.07 -6.07 -9.82
N ALA A 227 -12.05 -6.40 -10.62
CA ALA A 227 -11.78 -5.74 -11.91
C ALA A 227 -12.91 -5.93 -12.93
N GLN A 228 -13.78 -6.92 -12.75
CA GLN A 228 -14.99 -7.09 -13.57
C GLN A 228 -16.14 -6.15 -13.17
N ARG A 229 -16.02 -5.47 -12.05
CA ARG A 229 -17.05 -4.61 -11.48
C ARG A 229 -16.58 -3.16 -11.35
N VAL A 230 -16.06 -2.61 -12.45
CA VAL A 230 -15.60 -1.22 -12.50
C VAL A 230 -16.64 -0.33 -13.17
N PHE A 231 -16.76 0.91 -12.71
CA PHE A 231 -17.63 1.91 -13.32
C PHE A 231 -16.99 3.30 -13.26
N GLN A 232 -17.54 4.24 -13.97
CA GLN A 232 -17.09 5.62 -14.03
C GLN A 232 -18.15 6.53 -13.40
N PRO A 233 -18.02 6.89 -12.11
CA PRO A 233 -19.04 7.69 -11.42
C PRO A 233 -19.01 9.18 -11.76
N GLY A 234 -17.91 9.67 -12.34
CA GLY A 234 -17.68 11.08 -12.65
C GLY A 234 -16.93 11.26 -13.95
N MET A 235 -16.35 12.45 -14.16
CA MET A 235 -15.60 12.79 -15.38
C MET A 235 -14.16 12.26 -15.37
N GLY A 236 -13.63 11.88 -14.21
CA GLY A 236 -12.27 11.39 -14.06
C GLY A 236 -12.14 9.87 -14.24
N SER A 237 -11.33 9.27 -13.43
CA SER A 237 -10.97 7.85 -13.53
C SER A 237 -12.08 6.91 -13.09
N ARG A 238 -11.98 5.66 -13.57
CA ARG A 238 -12.85 4.58 -13.11
C ARG A 238 -12.49 4.15 -11.69
N ILE A 239 -13.48 3.64 -10.97
CA ILE A 239 -13.33 3.05 -9.63
C ILE A 239 -13.96 1.67 -9.58
N PHE A 240 -13.57 0.87 -8.58
CA PHE A 240 -14.20 -0.41 -8.32
C PHE A 240 -15.60 -0.23 -7.71
N ASN A 241 -16.59 -0.97 -8.19
CA ASN A 241 -17.83 -1.16 -7.48
C ASN A 241 -17.62 -2.19 -6.37
N ARG A 242 -17.50 -1.72 -5.14
CA ARG A 242 -17.30 -2.54 -3.95
C ARG A 242 -18.61 -2.97 -3.28
N SER A 243 -19.76 -2.54 -3.79
CA SER A 243 -21.05 -3.01 -3.28
C SER A 243 -21.39 -4.39 -3.82
N ARG A 244 -21.95 -5.23 -2.97
CA ARG A 244 -22.61 -6.47 -3.43
C ARG A 244 -23.87 -6.07 -4.22
N SER A 245 -23.93 -6.48 -5.46
CA SER A 245 -25.17 -6.42 -6.26
C SER A 245 -26.01 -7.67 -6.02
#